data_b1490697ff9de7d509406cb97ac73b13
#
_entry.id   b1490697ff9de7d509406cb97ac73b13
#
_cell.length_a   1.000
_cell.length_b   1.000
_cell.length_c   1.000
_cell.angle_alpha   90.00
_cell.angle_beta   90.00
_cell.angle_gamma   90.00
#
_symmetry.space_group_name_H-M   'P 1'
#
loop_
_entity.id
_entity.type
_entity.pdbx_description
1 polymer ?
#
loop_
_entity_poly.entity_id
_entity_poly.type
_entity_poly.pdbx_seq_one_letter_code
_entity_poly.pdbx_strand_id
1 'polypeptide(L)'
;TCLSENHINVVFISQSSSEHSICIGIQSDHQVEAIEVLENEFSYEIETKMIDSVIGEAGFAIIALVGQNMLNTPGISGKLFQALGSNGINVHAIAQGSSERNISAIIKQSDAEKALNLLHEDFFLSNVKRVHLFVAGTGNVGKQFIQLIHEMQDDFRKEFNLEFRLAGIINTRQMLVRKEGIPWQEVVALLDSEGETSDWKGFFDRMVTLNLRNSVFVDNTASEQISNIYEQVLQQSISVATCNKIAASGDYSHYRKLKDVAQHNRAHFLFETNVGAGLPILSTIRNLKKTGDRIDRIDAVLSGSMNYILNKLSSGESSFYEALQEAMELGFTEPDPRTDLLGIDAKRKIVILAREAGYPVENDDVEMISFLPDIATNAKSYEEFIEAIKNNDALITSSWEDDIRQGKKLRLVSTLDRGKVKLEVKAFPKEHPFYGLDKADNIVLLQTRWYNELPLVIKGAGAGADVTASGVLNDVFEIVQHNA
;
A
#
# COMPACT_ATOMS: atom_id res chain seq x y z
N THR A 1 49.03 -9.57 16.14
CA THR A 1 50.41 -9.07 16.25
C THR A 1 50.84 -8.32 15.00
N CYS A 2 50.84 -8.89 13.79
CA CYS A 2 51.33 -8.24 12.57
C CYS A 2 50.68 -6.86 12.28
N LEU A 3 49.35 -6.72 12.40
CA LEU A 3 48.68 -5.42 12.22
C LEU A 3 49.09 -4.38 13.27
N SER A 4 49.24 -4.81 14.53
CA SER A 4 49.69 -3.93 15.63
C SER A 4 51.14 -3.46 15.48
N GLU A 5 52.02 -4.33 14.99
CA GLU A 5 53.42 -4.00 14.68
C GLU A 5 53.56 -2.99 13.55
N ASN A 6 52.60 -2.98 12.64
CA ASN A 6 52.48 -1.99 11.58
C ASN A 6 51.53 -0.81 11.92
N HIS A 7 51.27 -0.57 13.20
CA HIS A 7 50.46 0.53 13.72
C HIS A 7 49.03 0.58 13.21
N ILE A 8 48.49 -0.52 12.70
CA ILE A 8 47.12 -0.63 12.23
C ILE A 8 46.22 -1.02 13.39
N ASN A 9 45.30 -0.10 13.77
CA ASN A 9 44.38 -0.32 14.87
C ASN A 9 43.19 -1.17 14.44
N VAL A 10 42.96 -2.28 15.13
CA VAL A 10 41.80 -3.16 14.93
C VAL A 10 40.68 -2.73 15.87
N VAL A 11 39.54 -2.26 15.30
CA VAL A 11 38.39 -1.76 16.06
C VAL A 11 37.27 -2.77 16.21
N PHE A 12 37.34 -3.87 15.43
CA PHE A 12 36.32 -4.91 15.45
C PHE A 12 36.93 -6.26 15.07
N ILE A 13 36.53 -7.32 15.77
CA ILE A 13 36.87 -8.70 15.42
C ILE A 13 35.62 -9.55 15.61
N SER A 14 35.28 -10.33 14.60
CA SER A 14 34.22 -11.33 14.66
C SER A 14 34.70 -12.63 14.04
N GLN A 15 34.47 -13.73 14.75
CA GLN A 15 34.74 -15.07 14.27
C GLN A 15 33.61 -15.99 14.70
N SER A 16 33.04 -16.71 13.77
CA SER A 16 31.98 -17.69 14.07
C SER A 16 32.65 -19.09 14.30
N SER A 17 32.07 -19.88 15.20
CA SER A 17 32.59 -21.19 15.56
C SER A 17 32.51 -22.21 14.42
N SER A 18 31.74 -21.96 13.37
CA SER A 18 31.53 -22.84 12.21
C SER A 18 32.05 -22.29 10.90
N GLU A 19 32.54 -21.05 10.90
CA GLU A 19 33.16 -20.43 9.73
C GLU A 19 34.65 -20.47 9.80
N HIS A 20 35.30 -20.74 8.68
CA HIS A 20 36.76 -20.74 8.54
C HIS A 20 37.30 -19.32 8.24
N SER A 21 36.48 -18.27 8.50
CA SER A 21 36.84 -16.88 8.24
C SER A 21 36.92 -16.06 9.54
N ILE A 22 37.82 -15.10 9.58
CA ILE A 22 37.92 -14.07 10.61
C ILE A 22 37.62 -12.71 9.94
N CYS A 23 36.64 -12.01 10.46
CA CYS A 23 36.32 -10.65 10.01
C CYS A 23 37.00 -9.64 10.93
N ILE A 24 37.79 -8.74 10.35
CA ILE A 24 38.55 -7.71 11.08
C ILE A 24 38.09 -6.33 10.56
N GLY A 25 37.65 -5.45 11.46
CA GLY A 25 37.36 -4.06 11.14
C GLY A 25 38.51 -3.15 11.45
N ILE A 26 38.91 -2.33 10.48
CA ILE A 26 39.96 -1.33 10.60
C ILE A 26 39.47 0.01 10.03
N GLN A 27 40.24 1.08 10.22
CA GLN A 27 39.95 2.34 9.54
C GLN A 27 40.21 2.22 8.03
N SER A 28 39.35 2.80 7.19
CA SER A 28 39.40 2.66 5.73
C SER A 28 40.73 3.10 5.11
N ASP A 29 41.39 4.09 5.71
CA ASP A 29 42.64 4.67 5.23
C ASP A 29 43.80 3.66 5.27
N HIS A 30 43.70 2.62 6.13
CA HIS A 30 44.70 1.56 6.28
C HIS A 30 44.36 0.28 5.51
N GLN A 31 43.30 0.28 4.64
CA GLN A 31 42.83 -0.94 3.99
C GLN A 31 43.89 -1.62 3.14
N VAL A 32 44.58 -0.85 2.28
CA VAL A 32 45.59 -1.39 1.35
C VAL A 32 46.77 -1.95 2.12
N GLU A 33 47.28 -1.16 3.06
CA GLU A 33 48.42 -1.55 3.93
C GLU A 33 48.11 -2.81 4.76
N ALA A 34 46.87 -2.90 5.30
CA ALA A 34 46.47 -4.06 6.09
C ALA A 34 46.41 -5.35 5.26
N ILE A 35 45.91 -5.26 4.01
CA ILE A 35 45.89 -6.41 3.11
C ILE A 35 47.30 -6.87 2.81
N GLU A 36 48.22 -5.94 2.44
CA GLU A 36 49.62 -6.27 2.17
C GLU A 36 50.29 -6.91 3.38
N VAL A 37 50.10 -6.37 4.59
CA VAL A 37 50.66 -6.90 5.83
C VAL A 37 50.17 -8.32 6.13
N LEU A 38 48.86 -8.55 5.96
CA LEU A 38 48.25 -9.86 6.21
C LEU A 38 48.65 -10.88 5.13
N GLU A 39 48.69 -10.52 3.86
CA GLU A 39 49.09 -11.43 2.79
C GLU A 39 50.56 -11.81 2.88
N ASN A 40 51.42 -10.88 3.31
CA ASN A 40 52.84 -11.19 3.60
C ASN A 40 52.98 -12.13 4.80
N GLU A 41 52.26 -11.90 5.88
CA GLU A 41 52.33 -12.73 7.09
C GLU A 41 51.86 -14.16 6.84
N PHE A 42 50.79 -14.31 6.03
CA PHE A 42 50.18 -15.61 5.72
C PHE A 42 50.54 -16.13 4.32
N SER A 43 51.64 -15.65 3.75
CA SER A 43 52.02 -15.99 2.36
C SER A 43 52.17 -17.49 2.12
N TYR A 44 52.73 -18.23 3.08
CA TYR A 44 52.90 -19.68 3.00
C TYR A 44 51.53 -20.41 2.99
N GLU A 45 50.60 -20.02 3.86
CA GLU A 45 49.27 -20.61 3.98
C GLU A 45 48.41 -20.30 2.74
N ILE A 46 48.60 -19.11 2.15
CA ILE A 46 47.92 -18.72 0.91
C ILE A 46 48.48 -19.51 -0.28
N GLU A 47 49.80 -19.60 -0.43
CA GLU A 47 50.44 -20.37 -1.52
C GLU A 47 50.09 -21.87 -1.46
N THR A 48 50.01 -22.42 -0.26
CA THR A 48 49.63 -23.83 -0.05
C THR A 48 48.12 -24.05 -0.06
N LYS A 49 47.30 -23.00 -0.30
CA LYS A 49 45.83 -23.03 -0.31
C LYS A 49 45.22 -23.55 1.00
N MET A 50 45.88 -23.32 2.12
CA MET A 50 45.32 -23.58 3.45
C MET A 50 44.34 -22.49 3.86
N ILE A 51 44.55 -21.26 3.39
CA ILE A 51 43.63 -20.12 3.49
C ILE A 51 43.49 -19.43 2.13
N ASP A 52 42.36 -18.75 1.92
CA ASP A 52 42.14 -17.92 0.74
C ASP A 52 42.83 -16.55 0.90
N SER A 53 42.98 -15.81 -0.21
CA SER A 53 43.53 -14.46 -0.18
C SER A 53 42.66 -13.52 0.67
N VAL A 54 43.27 -12.46 1.20
CA VAL A 54 42.60 -11.48 2.05
C VAL A 54 41.68 -10.60 1.21
N ILE A 55 40.39 -10.55 1.56
CA ILE A 55 39.40 -9.71 0.90
C ILE A 55 39.15 -8.46 1.74
N GLY A 56 39.36 -7.29 1.15
CA GLY A 56 39.05 -6.01 1.78
C GLY A 56 37.86 -5.35 1.18
N GLU A 57 36.87 -5.00 1.99
CA GLU A 57 35.68 -4.26 1.61
C GLU A 57 35.59 -2.91 2.34
N ALA A 58 35.14 -1.87 1.69
CA ALA A 58 34.98 -0.52 2.25
C ALA A 58 33.51 -0.07 2.24
N GLY A 59 33.23 1.09 2.87
CA GLY A 59 31.89 1.67 2.89
C GLY A 59 31.01 1.14 4.03
N PHE A 60 31.60 0.69 5.12
CA PHE A 60 30.91 0.21 6.31
C PHE A 60 31.07 1.17 7.50
N ALA A 61 30.13 1.05 8.45
CA ALA A 61 30.17 1.70 9.75
C ALA A 61 29.92 0.67 10.86
N ILE A 62 30.52 0.91 12.02
CA ILE A 62 30.23 0.15 13.23
C ILE A 62 29.25 0.95 14.07
N ILE A 63 28.12 0.34 14.42
CA ILE A 63 27.19 0.85 15.42
C ILE A 63 27.32 -0.02 16.67
N ALA A 64 27.29 0.62 17.84
CA ALA A 64 27.38 -0.08 19.12
C ALA A 64 26.29 0.38 20.09
N LEU A 65 25.56 -0.59 20.65
CA LEU A 65 24.67 -0.36 21.79
C LEU A 65 25.47 -0.67 23.06
N VAL A 66 25.64 0.35 23.92
CA VAL A 66 26.43 0.25 25.15
C VAL A 66 25.58 0.64 26.35
N GLY A 67 25.50 -0.20 27.37
CA GLY A 67 24.73 0.11 28.58
C GLY A 67 24.99 -0.85 29.74
N GLN A 68 24.97 -0.31 30.96
CA GLN A 68 25.12 -1.12 32.17
C GLN A 68 23.86 -2.00 32.42
N ASN A 69 22.69 -1.50 32.08
CA ASN A 69 21.39 -2.19 32.27
C ASN A 69 21.13 -3.29 31.22
N MET A 70 22.07 -3.56 30.34
CA MET A 70 21.96 -4.65 29.36
C MET A 70 22.27 -6.03 29.99
N LEU A 71 23.10 -6.04 31.05
CA LEU A 71 23.48 -7.26 31.73
C LEU A 71 22.28 -8.01 32.29
N ASN A 72 22.18 -9.29 31.97
CA ASN A 72 21.05 -10.17 32.36
C ASN A 72 19.65 -9.67 31.96
N THR A 73 19.55 -8.80 30.93
CA THR A 73 18.28 -8.30 30.40
C THR A 73 17.94 -9.05 29.11
N PRO A 74 17.00 -10.01 29.14
CA PRO A 74 16.59 -10.75 27.95
C PRO A 74 15.98 -9.82 26.88
N GLY A 75 16.24 -10.13 25.61
CA GLY A 75 15.58 -9.45 24.48
C GLY A 75 16.30 -8.23 23.91
N ILE A 76 17.36 -7.70 24.55
CA ILE A 76 18.09 -6.51 24.07
C ILE A 76 18.65 -6.73 22.66
N SER A 77 19.36 -7.85 22.43
CA SER A 77 19.90 -8.18 21.10
C SER A 77 18.76 -8.37 20.08
N GLY A 78 17.69 -9.07 20.47
CA GLY A 78 16.51 -9.24 19.61
C GLY A 78 15.90 -7.90 19.19
N LYS A 79 15.71 -6.97 20.13
CA LYS A 79 15.17 -5.63 19.87
C LYS A 79 16.07 -4.83 18.92
N LEU A 80 17.40 -4.87 19.12
CA LEU A 80 18.37 -4.21 18.26
C LEU A 80 18.28 -4.71 16.81
N PHE A 81 18.35 -6.02 16.61
CA PHE A 81 18.33 -6.58 15.25
C PHE A 81 16.95 -6.51 14.60
N GLN A 82 15.87 -6.58 15.37
CA GLN A 82 14.52 -6.35 14.87
C GLN A 82 14.36 -4.92 14.37
N ALA A 83 14.80 -3.93 15.13
CA ALA A 83 14.74 -2.53 14.73
C ALA A 83 15.48 -2.28 13.42
N LEU A 84 16.69 -2.79 13.26
CA LEU A 84 17.47 -2.68 12.03
C LEU A 84 16.79 -3.39 10.86
N GLY A 85 16.41 -4.66 11.04
CA GLY A 85 15.84 -5.49 9.98
C GLY A 85 14.47 -5.02 9.48
N SER A 86 13.60 -4.54 10.38
CA SER A 86 12.29 -3.99 10.01
C SER A 86 12.38 -2.69 9.20
N ASN A 87 13.52 -2.03 9.24
CA ASN A 87 13.78 -0.81 8.49
C ASN A 87 14.73 -1.02 7.29
N GLY A 88 14.91 -2.27 6.88
CA GLY A 88 15.68 -2.63 5.67
C GLY A 88 17.20 -2.48 5.82
N ILE A 89 17.73 -2.39 7.07
CA ILE A 89 19.16 -2.27 7.32
C ILE A 89 19.77 -3.68 7.46
N ASN A 90 20.68 -4.01 6.54
CA ASN A 90 21.39 -5.28 6.58
C ASN A 90 22.56 -5.21 7.58
N VAL A 91 22.70 -6.26 8.42
CA VAL A 91 23.82 -6.44 9.36
C VAL A 91 24.82 -7.41 8.74
N HIS A 92 26.04 -6.95 8.51
CA HIS A 92 27.10 -7.73 7.86
C HIS A 92 27.93 -8.56 8.85
N ALA A 93 28.16 -8.03 10.05
CA ALA A 93 28.86 -8.76 11.12
C ALA A 93 28.40 -8.28 12.49
N ILE A 94 28.55 -9.14 13.50
CA ILE A 94 28.10 -8.90 14.87
C ILE A 94 29.23 -9.28 15.83
N ALA A 95 29.44 -8.45 16.84
CA ALA A 95 30.29 -8.80 17.98
C ALA A 95 29.60 -8.42 19.29
N GLN A 96 29.57 -9.36 20.24
CA GLN A 96 29.06 -9.14 21.58
C GLN A 96 30.07 -9.71 22.58
N GLY A 97 30.55 -8.86 23.48
CA GLY A 97 31.48 -9.30 24.52
C GLY A 97 30.77 -10.09 25.64
N SER A 98 31.53 -10.94 26.35
CA SER A 98 31.03 -11.73 27.48
C SER A 98 30.54 -10.87 28.66
N SER A 99 30.85 -9.57 28.67
CA SER A 99 30.35 -8.62 29.68
C SER A 99 28.87 -8.27 29.49
N GLU A 100 28.25 -8.62 28.35
CA GLU A 100 26.89 -8.27 27.95
C GLU A 100 26.57 -6.75 27.97
N ARG A 101 27.59 -5.91 28.04
CA ARG A 101 27.47 -4.45 28.14
C ARG A 101 27.59 -3.72 26.81
N ASN A 102 27.96 -4.47 25.76
CA ASN A 102 28.16 -3.94 24.42
C ASN A 102 27.72 -4.96 23.37
N ILE A 103 26.94 -4.49 22.42
CA ILE A 103 26.61 -5.22 21.19
C ILE A 103 27.01 -4.30 20.03
N SER A 104 27.90 -4.77 19.18
CA SER A 104 28.36 -4.04 18.00
C SER A 104 27.88 -4.74 16.72
N ALA A 105 27.46 -3.97 15.75
CA ALA A 105 27.05 -4.46 14.45
C ALA A 105 27.71 -3.64 13.33
N ILE A 106 28.13 -4.33 12.27
CA ILE A 106 28.62 -3.70 11.04
C ILE A 106 27.46 -3.56 10.06
N ILE A 107 27.24 -2.35 9.59
CA ILE A 107 26.24 -1.98 8.60
C ILE A 107 26.87 -1.15 7.48
N LYS A 108 26.16 -0.90 6.37
CA LYS A 108 26.62 0.04 5.37
C LYS A 108 26.69 1.46 5.93
N GLN A 109 27.71 2.22 5.53
CA GLN A 109 27.90 3.61 5.93
C GLN A 109 26.69 4.50 5.58
N SER A 110 26.03 4.23 4.45
CA SER A 110 24.80 4.93 4.03
C SER A 110 23.63 4.79 5.02
N ASP A 111 23.63 3.72 5.81
CA ASP A 111 22.55 3.44 6.75
C ASP A 111 22.87 3.89 8.19
N ALA A 112 24.09 4.41 8.44
CA ALA A 112 24.57 4.71 9.79
C ALA A 112 23.69 5.74 10.51
N GLU A 113 23.31 6.83 9.85
CA GLU A 113 22.46 7.87 10.45
C GLU A 113 21.05 7.35 10.74
N LYS A 114 20.47 6.58 9.80
CA LYS A 114 19.17 5.92 9.98
C LYS A 114 19.20 4.96 11.17
N ALA A 115 20.23 4.11 11.24
CA ALA A 115 20.41 3.15 12.33
C ALA A 115 20.56 3.82 13.70
N LEU A 116 21.39 4.87 13.81
CA LEU A 116 21.56 5.63 15.05
C LEU A 116 20.25 6.23 15.54
N ASN A 117 19.52 6.91 14.65
CA ASN A 117 18.25 7.54 15.00
C ASN A 117 17.21 6.49 15.44
N LEU A 118 17.18 5.36 14.76
CA LEU A 118 16.26 4.25 15.03
C LEU A 118 16.54 3.62 16.41
N LEU A 119 17.78 3.28 16.67
CA LEU A 119 18.18 2.68 17.95
C LEU A 119 18.04 3.67 19.11
N HIS A 120 18.36 4.94 18.89
CA HIS A 120 18.19 5.97 19.91
C HIS A 120 16.70 6.14 20.29
N GLU A 121 15.78 6.06 19.33
CA GLU A 121 14.35 6.11 19.61
C GLU A 121 13.88 4.87 20.36
N ASP A 122 14.27 3.69 19.90
CA ASP A 122 13.82 2.42 20.47
C ASP A 122 14.36 2.17 21.90
N PHE A 123 15.57 2.65 22.21
CA PHE A 123 16.21 2.37 23.48
C PHE A 123 16.24 3.54 24.45
N PHE A 124 16.19 4.80 23.99
CA PHE A 124 16.47 5.96 24.83
C PHE A 124 15.44 7.08 24.80
N LEU A 125 14.60 7.15 23.74
CA LEU A 125 13.57 8.17 23.64
C LEU A 125 12.18 7.62 23.97
N SER A 126 11.24 8.56 24.15
CA SER A 126 9.83 8.29 24.47
C SER A 126 9.22 7.17 23.63
N ASN A 127 8.23 6.45 24.18
CA ASN A 127 7.46 5.39 23.51
C ASN A 127 6.74 5.83 22.22
N VAL A 128 6.97 7.06 21.73
CA VAL A 128 6.32 7.60 20.52
C VAL A 128 7.10 7.22 19.28
N LYS A 129 6.53 6.33 18.47
CA LYS A 129 7.08 5.90 17.19
C LYS A 129 6.82 6.96 16.12
N ARG A 130 7.88 7.42 15.45
CA ARG A 130 7.77 8.37 14.33
C ARG A 130 7.62 7.65 13.01
N VAL A 131 6.68 8.11 12.19
CA VAL A 131 6.36 7.57 10.86
C VAL A 131 6.49 8.69 9.84
N HIS A 132 7.31 8.48 8.82
CA HIS A 132 7.54 9.47 7.77
C HIS A 132 6.66 9.17 6.56
N LEU A 133 5.81 10.11 6.19
CA LEU A 133 4.89 9.97 5.07
C LEU A 133 5.41 10.73 3.85
N PHE A 134 5.41 10.06 2.71
CA PHE A 134 5.63 10.63 1.39
C PHE A 134 4.31 10.53 0.62
N VAL A 135 3.65 11.67 0.40
CA VAL A 135 2.28 11.71 -0.10
C VAL A 135 2.25 12.16 -1.55
N ALA A 136 1.66 11.35 -2.41
CA ALA A 136 1.35 11.67 -3.79
C ALA A 136 -0.12 12.05 -3.94
N GLY A 137 -0.38 13.23 -4.50
CA GLY A 137 -1.74 13.72 -4.77
C GLY A 137 -2.28 14.67 -3.71
N THR A 138 -2.68 15.86 -4.17
CA THR A 138 -3.34 16.92 -3.39
C THR A 138 -4.75 17.21 -3.90
N GLY A 139 -5.39 16.23 -4.55
CA GLY A 139 -6.80 16.29 -4.94
C GLY A 139 -7.74 16.14 -3.73
N ASN A 140 -9.01 15.87 -3.98
CA ASN A 140 -10.03 15.80 -2.92
C ASN A 140 -9.63 14.82 -1.79
N VAL A 141 -9.24 13.59 -2.12
CA VAL A 141 -8.82 12.59 -1.12
C VAL A 141 -7.53 13.02 -0.41
N GLY A 142 -6.52 13.51 -1.16
CA GLY A 142 -5.25 13.93 -0.57
C GLY A 142 -5.39 15.11 0.40
N LYS A 143 -6.23 16.10 0.09
CA LYS A 143 -6.53 17.22 0.98
C LYS A 143 -7.19 16.74 2.28
N GLN A 144 -8.20 15.87 2.17
CA GLN A 144 -8.87 15.32 3.35
C GLN A 144 -7.94 14.43 4.19
N PHE A 145 -7.06 13.67 3.55
CA PHE A 145 -6.05 12.88 4.24
C PHE A 145 -5.09 13.77 5.07
N ILE A 146 -4.59 14.87 4.48
CA ILE A 146 -3.74 15.84 5.16
C ILE A 146 -4.47 16.48 6.35
N GLN A 147 -5.71 16.91 6.12
CA GLN A 147 -6.55 17.53 7.15
C GLN A 147 -6.83 16.56 8.30
N LEU A 148 -7.20 15.32 8.01
CA LEU A 148 -7.51 14.29 8.99
C LEU A 148 -6.30 14.01 9.90
N ILE A 149 -5.11 13.85 9.31
CA ILE A 149 -3.90 13.67 10.12
C ILE A 149 -3.63 14.90 11.00
N HIS A 150 -3.80 16.10 10.45
CA HIS A 150 -3.63 17.32 11.23
C HIS A 150 -4.55 17.39 12.45
N GLU A 151 -5.83 17.09 12.26
CA GLU A 151 -6.84 17.13 13.33
C GLU A 151 -6.58 16.08 14.43
N MET A 152 -6.06 14.91 14.04
CA MET A 152 -5.87 13.77 14.95
C MET A 152 -4.46 13.64 15.54
N GLN A 153 -3.54 14.57 15.30
CA GLN A 153 -2.14 14.45 15.76
C GLN A 153 -2.00 14.18 17.26
N ASP A 154 -2.78 14.88 18.06
CA ASP A 154 -2.74 14.74 19.52
C ASP A 154 -3.25 13.38 19.99
N ASP A 155 -4.30 12.87 19.34
CA ASP A 155 -4.87 11.55 19.64
C ASP A 155 -3.91 10.45 19.23
N PHE A 156 -3.26 10.55 18.06
CA PHE A 156 -2.23 9.62 17.64
C PHE A 156 -1.10 9.51 18.64
N ARG A 157 -0.67 10.64 19.18
CA ARG A 157 0.42 10.68 20.16
C ARG A 157 0.00 10.14 21.52
N LYS A 158 -1.22 10.47 21.99
CA LYS A 158 -1.70 10.10 23.33
C LYS A 158 -2.18 8.64 23.40
N GLU A 159 -2.95 8.21 22.40
CA GLU A 159 -3.61 6.91 22.43
C GLU A 159 -2.78 5.79 21.79
N PHE A 160 -2.04 6.12 20.72
CA PHE A 160 -1.31 5.13 19.93
C PHE A 160 0.21 5.24 20.03
N ASN A 161 0.74 6.26 20.73
CA ASN A 161 2.16 6.55 20.76
C ASN A 161 2.78 6.72 19.35
N LEU A 162 2.06 7.37 18.44
CA LEU A 162 2.47 7.62 17.06
C LEU A 162 2.60 9.12 16.77
N GLU A 163 3.61 9.47 15.99
CA GLU A 163 3.81 10.81 15.43
C GLU A 163 3.98 10.69 13.91
N PHE A 164 3.01 11.17 13.14
CA PHE A 164 3.12 11.22 11.69
C PHE A 164 3.81 12.50 11.24
N ARG A 165 4.87 12.36 10.43
CA ARG A 165 5.61 13.48 9.82
C ARG A 165 5.49 13.43 8.32
N LEU A 166 5.07 14.52 7.70
CA LEU A 166 5.06 14.66 6.26
C LEU A 166 6.47 15.00 5.77
N ALA A 167 7.19 14.02 5.24
CA ALA A 167 8.56 14.20 4.75
C ALA A 167 8.59 14.64 3.27
N GLY A 168 7.56 14.32 2.51
CA GLY A 168 7.45 14.71 1.11
C GLY A 168 6.02 14.76 0.62
N ILE A 169 5.75 15.69 -0.30
CA ILE A 169 4.47 15.81 -0.99
C ILE A 169 4.69 16.15 -2.46
N ILE A 170 3.88 15.55 -3.33
CA ILE A 170 3.95 15.78 -4.77
C ILE A 170 2.56 15.77 -5.39
N ASN A 171 2.33 16.66 -6.35
CA ASN A 171 1.17 16.64 -7.21
C ASN A 171 1.59 16.79 -8.70
N THR A 172 0.66 17.02 -9.60
CA THR A 172 0.94 17.15 -11.04
C THR A 172 1.76 18.39 -11.42
N ARG A 173 1.90 19.37 -10.51
CA ARG A 173 2.57 20.66 -10.80
C ARG A 173 3.85 20.83 -10.02
N GLN A 174 3.84 20.47 -8.75
CA GLN A 174 4.90 20.78 -7.79
C GLN A 174 5.18 19.61 -6.86
N MET A 175 6.40 19.61 -6.32
CA MET A 175 6.82 18.72 -5.24
C MET A 175 7.60 19.49 -4.18
N LEU A 176 7.53 19.00 -2.93
CA LEU A 176 8.29 19.50 -1.80
C LEU A 176 8.75 18.33 -0.95
N VAL A 177 10.05 18.27 -0.63
CA VAL A 177 10.64 17.23 0.22
C VAL A 177 11.50 17.88 1.29
N ARG A 178 11.25 17.54 2.56
CA ARG A 178 11.97 18.10 3.72
C ARG A 178 12.27 17.01 4.76
N LYS A 179 13.52 16.88 5.14
CA LYS A 179 13.96 15.91 6.17
C LYS A 179 13.33 16.18 7.54
N GLU A 180 13.20 17.45 7.91
CA GLU A 180 12.63 17.89 9.18
C GLU A 180 11.11 17.73 9.24
N GLY A 181 10.48 17.51 8.10
CA GLY A 181 9.04 17.44 7.91
C GLY A 181 8.42 18.76 7.44
N ILE A 182 7.23 18.65 6.88
CA ILE A 182 6.39 19.75 6.41
C ILE A 182 5.24 19.88 7.41
N PRO A 183 4.99 21.06 8.01
CA PRO A 183 3.86 21.26 8.94
C PRO A 183 2.53 20.98 8.24
N TRP A 184 1.68 20.17 8.85
CA TRP A 184 0.40 19.74 8.26
C TRP A 184 -0.54 20.90 7.91
N GLN A 185 -0.54 21.96 8.71
CA GLN A 185 -1.38 23.16 8.51
C GLN A 185 -0.95 23.98 7.30
N GLU A 186 0.34 23.93 6.95
CA GLU A 186 0.95 24.81 5.95
C GLU A 186 1.25 24.08 4.62
N VAL A 187 0.88 22.80 4.51
CA VAL A 187 1.28 21.95 3.37
C VAL A 187 0.96 22.57 2.02
N VAL A 188 -0.28 23.07 1.85
CA VAL A 188 -0.70 23.66 0.57
C VAL A 188 0.04 24.96 0.30
N ALA A 189 0.14 25.85 1.31
CA ALA A 189 0.82 27.13 1.18
C ALA A 189 2.32 26.96 0.90
N LEU A 190 2.99 26.03 1.59
CA LEU A 190 4.41 25.75 1.38
C LEU A 190 4.65 25.06 0.02
N LEU A 191 3.77 24.17 -0.41
CA LEU A 191 3.89 23.56 -1.73
C LEU A 191 3.75 24.61 -2.85
N ASP A 192 2.83 25.58 -2.68
CA ASP A 192 2.64 26.65 -3.67
C ASP A 192 3.77 27.69 -3.65
N SER A 193 4.38 28.00 -2.51
CA SER A 193 5.40 29.04 -2.38
C SER A 193 6.84 28.53 -2.53
N GLU A 194 7.14 27.31 -2.10
CA GLU A 194 8.49 26.75 -2.05
C GLU A 194 8.61 25.44 -2.86
N GLY A 195 7.51 24.95 -3.42
CA GLY A 195 7.49 23.74 -4.22
C GLY A 195 8.31 23.87 -5.51
N GLU A 196 9.10 22.86 -5.79
CA GLU A 196 9.81 22.72 -7.07
C GLU A 196 8.87 22.13 -8.13
N THR A 197 9.23 22.29 -9.40
CA THR A 197 8.48 21.64 -10.51
C THR A 197 8.37 20.13 -10.27
N SER A 198 7.19 19.58 -10.48
CA SER A 198 6.90 18.16 -10.28
C SER A 198 7.82 17.28 -11.13
N ASP A 199 8.56 16.40 -10.46
CA ASP A 199 9.38 15.35 -11.04
C ASP A 199 9.22 14.08 -10.20
N TRP A 200 8.47 13.11 -10.72
CA TRP A 200 8.18 11.87 -10.02
C TRP A 200 9.41 11.03 -9.74
N LYS A 201 10.34 11.00 -10.70
CA LYS A 201 11.60 10.28 -10.53
C LYS A 201 12.47 10.96 -9.47
N GLY A 202 12.63 12.28 -9.57
CA GLY A 202 13.37 13.06 -8.58
C GLY A 202 12.75 12.99 -7.19
N PHE A 203 11.42 12.92 -7.07
CA PHE A 203 10.74 12.73 -5.80
C PHE A 203 11.08 11.36 -5.18
N PHE A 204 11.02 10.28 -5.98
CA PHE A 204 11.40 8.94 -5.55
C PHE A 204 12.88 8.89 -5.15
N ASP A 205 13.78 9.42 -5.97
CA ASP A 205 15.21 9.42 -5.70
C ASP A 205 15.53 10.16 -4.38
N ARG A 206 14.86 11.29 -4.11
CA ARG A 206 14.98 12.03 -2.83
C ARG A 206 14.42 11.24 -1.66
N MET A 207 13.27 10.59 -1.80
CA MET A 207 12.69 9.71 -0.77
C MET A 207 13.68 8.61 -0.37
N VAL A 208 14.30 7.96 -1.35
CA VAL A 208 15.31 6.92 -1.12
C VAL A 208 16.58 7.50 -0.50
N THR A 209 17.06 8.66 -1.02
CA THR A 209 18.28 9.32 -0.52
C THR A 209 18.13 9.79 0.92
N LEU A 210 16.96 10.30 1.31
CA LEU A 210 16.67 10.69 2.68
C LEU A 210 16.72 9.51 3.64
N ASN A 211 16.46 8.31 3.14
CA ASN A 211 16.52 7.05 3.88
C ASN A 211 15.94 7.15 5.31
N LEU A 212 14.74 7.75 5.41
CA LEU A 212 14.09 7.97 6.70
C LEU A 212 13.47 6.67 7.21
N ARG A 213 13.55 6.47 8.52
CA ARG A 213 12.95 5.30 9.18
C ARG A 213 11.43 5.32 9.11
N ASN A 214 10.81 4.13 9.20
CA ASN A 214 9.36 3.95 9.20
C ASN A 214 8.69 4.76 8.09
N SER A 215 9.27 4.76 6.88
CA SER A 215 8.72 5.48 5.74
C SER A 215 7.53 4.74 5.13
N VAL A 216 6.47 5.48 4.80
CA VAL A 216 5.31 5.00 4.07
C VAL A 216 5.05 5.92 2.88
N PHE A 217 4.93 5.34 1.70
CA PHE A 217 4.49 6.03 0.50
C PHE A 217 2.97 5.96 0.40
N VAL A 218 2.31 7.11 0.34
CA VAL A 218 0.84 7.22 0.28
C VAL A 218 0.46 7.77 -1.08
N ASP A 219 -0.27 6.98 -1.90
CA ASP A 219 -0.74 7.43 -3.21
C ASP A 219 -2.25 7.69 -3.21
N ASN A 220 -2.60 8.97 -3.24
CA ASN A 220 -3.97 9.49 -3.36
C ASN A 220 -4.27 9.97 -4.79
N THR A 221 -3.63 9.40 -5.81
CA THR A 221 -3.82 9.75 -7.23
C THR A 221 -4.59 8.68 -7.99
N ALA A 222 -4.86 8.95 -9.26
CA ALA A 222 -5.30 7.98 -10.25
C ALA A 222 -4.27 7.83 -11.39
N SER A 223 -3.00 8.13 -11.11
CA SER A 223 -1.92 8.17 -12.09
C SER A 223 -1.31 6.79 -12.30
N GLU A 224 -1.27 6.34 -13.54
CA GLU A 224 -0.57 5.12 -13.93
C GLU A 224 0.95 5.26 -13.71
N GLN A 225 1.49 6.44 -13.99
CA GLN A 225 2.91 6.73 -13.80
C GLN A 225 3.34 6.52 -12.34
N ILE A 226 2.47 6.84 -11.36
CA ILE A 226 2.75 6.63 -9.94
C ILE A 226 2.61 5.17 -9.57
N SER A 227 1.59 4.46 -10.06
CA SER A 227 1.43 3.05 -9.76
C SER A 227 2.61 2.20 -10.27
N ASN A 228 3.27 2.63 -11.34
CA ASN A 228 4.42 1.93 -11.93
C ASN A 228 5.70 2.00 -11.08
N ILE A 229 5.81 2.93 -10.11
CA ILE A 229 6.97 3.00 -9.22
C ILE A 229 6.82 2.16 -7.94
N TYR A 230 5.66 1.57 -7.67
CA TYR A 230 5.43 0.83 -6.42
C TYR A 230 6.42 -0.31 -6.22
N GLU A 231 6.81 -1.03 -7.26
CA GLU A 231 7.81 -2.09 -7.16
C GLU A 231 9.13 -1.55 -6.60
N GLN A 232 9.60 -0.42 -7.14
CA GLN A 232 10.84 0.21 -6.71
C GLN A 232 10.76 0.71 -5.26
N VAL A 233 9.60 1.28 -4.87
CA VAL A 233 9.34 1.72 -3.48
C VAL A 233 9.40 0.54 -2.51
N LEU A 234 8.70 -0.54 -2.83
CA LEU A 234 8.65 -1.75 -2.01
C LEU A 234 10.03 -2.43 -1.88
N GLN A 235 10.87 -2.39 -2.94
CA GLN A 235 12.25 -2.89 -2.90
C GLN A 235 13.15 -2.13 -1.90
N GLN A 236 12.80 -0.89 -1.55
CA GLN A 236 13.49 -0.10 -0.52
C GLN A 236 12.94 -0.33 0.88
N SER A 237 12.16 -1.37 1.12
CA SER A 237 11.46 -1.63 2.39
C SER A 237 10.53 -0.48 2.81
N ILE A 238 10.04 0.31 1.85
CA ILE A 238 9.06 1.36 2.05
C ILE A 238 7.68 0.80 1.69
N SER A 239 6.76 0.83 2.65
CA SER A 239 5.41 0.33 2.43
C SER A 239 4.57 1.31 1.60
N VAL A 240 3.57 0.77 0.90
CA VAL A 240 2.65 1.55 0.05
C VAL A 240 1.23 1.42 0.58
N ALA A 241 0.57 2.57 0.84
CA ALA A 241 -0.86 2.69 1.10
C ALA A 241 -1.50 3.50 -0.05
N THR A 242 -2.55 2.98 -0.71
CA THR A 242 -3.04 3.65 -1.91
C THR A 242 -4.53 3.53 -2.17
N CYS A 243 -5.16 4.62 -2.65
CA CYS A 243 -6.49 4.57 -3.25
C CYS A 243 -6.46 4.40 -4.79
N ASN A 244 -5.29 4.33 -5.40
CA ASN A 244 -5.10 4.13 -6.82
C ASN A 244 -5.33 2.66 -7.20
N LYS A 245 -6.37 2.41 -7.99
CA LYS A 245 -6.79 1.05 -8.36
C LYS A 245 -5.92 0.39 -9.44
N ILE A 246 -5.09 1.16 -10.16
CA ILE A 246 -4.41 0.69 -11.38
C ILE A 246 -3.55 -0.54 -11.11
N ALA A 247 -2.67 -0.47 -10.10
CA ALA A 247 -1.78 -1.58 -9.78
C ALA A 247 -2.52 -2.84 -9.31
N ALA A 248 -3.60 -2.68 -8.54
CA ALA A 248 -4.36 -3.81 -8.01
C ALA A 248 -5.32 -4.44 -9.05
N SER A 249 -5.80 -3.64 -10.04
CA SER A 249 -6.72 -4.10 -11.09
C SER A 249 -6.07 -4.29 -12.46
N GLY A 250 -4.80 -3.95 -12.65
CA GLY A 250 -4.03 -4.20 -13.88
C GLY A 250 -3.73 -5.68 -14.11
N ASP A 251 -2.65 -6.01 -14.80
CA ASP A 251 -2.27 -7.40 -15.06
C ASP A 251 -2.05 -8.20 -13.76
N TYR A 252 -2.57 -9.42 -13.69
CA TYR A 252 -2.43 -10.28 -12.51
C TYR A 252 -0.97 -10.58 -12.17
N SER A 253 -0.13 -10.77 -13.19
CA SER A 253 1.30 -10.99 -13.00
C SER A 253 1.99 -9.83 -12.27
N HIS A 254 1.66 -8.58 -12.65
CA HIS A 254 2.17 -7.37 -11.99
C HIS A 254 1.65 -7.24 -10.55
N TYR A 255 0.34 -7.45 -10.34
CA TYR A 255 -0.25 -7.46 -8.99
C TYR A 255 0.45 -8.48 -8.07
N ARG A 256 0.66 -9.72 -8.56
CA ARG A 256 1.37 -10.77 -7.81
C ARG A 256 2.79 -10.37 -7.49
N LYS A 257 3.50 -9.84 -8.47
CA LYS A 257 4.88 -9.36 -8.29
C LYS A 257 4.97 -8.31 -7.18
N LEU A 258 4.05 -7.34 -7.14
CA LEU A 258 4.02 -6.33 -6.05
C LEU A 258 3.81 -6.97 -4.68
N LYS A 259 2.90 -7.94 -4.55
CA LYS A 259 2.68 -8.68 -3.29
C LYS A 259 3.94 -9.45 -2.87
N ASP A 260 4.58 -10.14 -3.81
CA ASP A 260 5.78 -10.95 -3.54
C ASP A 260 6.99 -10.07 -3.18
N VAL A 261 7.18 -8.94 -3.88
CA VAL A 261 8.23 -7.95 -3.57
C VAL A 261 8.00 -7.33 -2.18
N ALA A 262 6.76 -6.95 -1.87
CA ALA A 262 6.41 -6.43 -0.55
C ALA A 262 6.77 -7.43 0.56
N GLN A 263 6.37 -8.70 0.41
CA GLN A 263 6.65 -9.75 1.38
C GLN A 263 8.16 -9.99 1.54
N HIS A 264 8.91 -10.05 0.42
CA HIS A 264 10.35 -10.29 0.44
C HIS A 264 11.11 -9.18 1.16
N ASN A 265 10.70 -7.92 0.97
CA ASN A 265 11.34 -6.75 1.57
C ASN A 265 10.71 -6.32 2.90
N ARG A 266 9.85 -7.15 3.52
CA ARG A 266 9.14 -6.83 4.77
C ARG A 266 8.39 -5.49 4.71
N ALA A 267 7.90 -5.14 3.53
CA ALA A 267 7.04 -4.00 3.28
C ALA A 267 5.59 -4.45 3.07
N HIS A 268 4.66 -3.52 3.12
CA HIS A 268 3.24 -3.77 2.89
C HIS A 268 2.75 -3.04 1.65
N PHE A 269 1.91 -3.69 0.87
CA PHE A 269 1.15 -3.09 -0.22
C PHE A 269 -0.33 -3.19 0.12
N LEU A 270 -0.90 -2.08 0.65
CA LEU A 270 -2.28 -1.99 1.11
C LEU A 270 -3.08 -1.00 0.25
N PHE A 271 -4.33 -1.36 -0.01
CA PHE A 271 -5.21 -0.65 -0.93
C PHE A 271 -6.68 -0.88 -0.59
N GLU A 272 -7.04 -0.83 0.70
CA GLU A 272 -8.42 -1.05 1.20
C GLU A 272 -9.43 -0.22 0.42
N THR A 273 -9.09 1.03 0.17
CA THR A 273 -9.99 2.00 -0.44
C THR A 273 -10.23 1.79 -1.95
N ASN A 274 -9.57 0.82 -2.55
CA ASN A 274 -9.82 0.47 -3.95
C ASN A 274 -11.21 -0.13 -4.17
N VAL A 275 -11.84 -0.67 -3.11
CA VAL A 275 -13.20 -1.20 -3.15
C VAL A 275 -13.99 -0.70 -1.93
N GLY A 276 -15.06 0.07 -2.20
CA GLY A 276 -15.99 0.50 -1.15
C GLY A 276 -15.49 1.65 -0.27
N ALA A 277 -14.61 2.50 -0.79
CA ALA A 277 -14.02 3.62 -0.05
C ALA A 277 -13.40 3.15 1.29
N GLY A 278 -13.85 3.65 2.44
CA GLY A 278 -13.33 3.26 3.74
C GLY A 278 -13.98 2.00 4.37
N LEU A 279 -14.82 1.28 3.63
CA LEU A 279 -15.42 0.04 4.14
C LEU A 279 -14.35 -1.05 4.32
N PRO A 280 -14.34 -1.80 5.42
CA PRO A 280 -13.34 -2.82 5.71
C PRO A 280 -13.60 -4.12 4.92
N ILE A 281 -13.54 -4.05 3.59
CA ILE A 281 -13.86 -5.18 2.71
C ILE A 281 -12.63 -6.05 2.46
N LEU A 282 -11.53 -5.45 2.01
CA LEU A 282 -10.31 -6.21 1.66
C LEU A 282 -9.61 -6.72 2.92
N SER A 283 -9.59 -5.93 4.00
CA SER A 283 -9.08 -6.35 5.31
C SER A 283 -9.88 -7.52 5.87
N THR A 284 -11.21 -7.51 5.74
CA THR A 284 -12.07 -8.64 6.14
C THR A 284 -11.71 -9.89 5.33
N ILE A 285 -11.59 -9.80 4.01
CA ILE A 285 -11.20 -10.93 3.16
C ILE A 285 -9.81 -11.46 3.57
N ARG A 286 -8.83 -10.56 3.77
CA ARG A 286 -7.48 -10.94 4.22
C ARG A 286 -7.52 -11.65 5.57
N ASN A 287 -8.31 -11.15 6.54
CA ASN A 287 -8.40 -11.73 7.87
C ASN A 287 -9.09 -13.10 7.86
N LEU A 288 -10.16 -13.28 7.10
CA LEU A 288 -10.81 -14.58 6.92
C LEU A 288 -9.83 -15.61 6.33
N LYS A 289 -9.06 -15.23 5.31
CA LYS A 289 -8.04 -16.11 4.72
C LYS A 289 -6.91 -16.48 5.69
N LYS A 290 -6.46 -15.52 6.54
CA LYS A 290 -5.43 -15.80 7.57
C LYS A 290 -5.87 -16.88 8.55
N THR A 291 -7.17 -17.01 8.81
CA THR A 291 -7.74 -18.03 9.70
C THR A 291 -8.10 -19.34 8.97
N GLY A 292 -7.75 -19.48 7.70
CA GLY A 292 -8.00 -20.67 6.89
C GLY A 292 -9.42 -20.75 6.31
N ASP A 293 -10.19 -19.65 6.37
CA ASP A 293 -11.48 -19.57 5.68
C ASP A 293 -11.27 -19.39 4.17
N ARG A 294 -12.21 -19.87 3.40
CA ARG A 294 -12.20 -19.77 1.94
C ARG A 294 -13.42 -18.99 1.48
N ILE A 295 -13.18 -17.95 0.69
CA ILE A 295 -14.23 -17.18 0.04
C ILE A 295 -14.71 -17.98 -1.17
N ASP A 296 -15.92 -18.50 -1.14
CA ASP A 296 -16.49 -19.27 -2.24
C ASP A 296 -17.27 -18.37 -3.21
N ARG A 297 -17.97 -17.36 -2.68
CA ARG A 297 -18.76 -16.43 -3.49
C ARG A 297 -18.76 -15.02 -2.91
N ILE A 298 -18.75 -14.04 -3.80
CA ILE A 298 -18.95 -12.62 -3.50
C ILE A 298 -20.07 -12.11 -4.39
N ASP A 299 -21.12 -11.53 -3.82
CA ASP A 299 -22.09 -10.73 -4.55
C ASP A 299 -22.00 -9.29 -4.05
N ALA A 300 -21.83 -8.33 -4.95
CA ALA A 300 -21.59 -6.94 -4.57
C ALA A 300 -22.27 -5.93 -5.48
N VAL A 301 -22.76 -4.84 -4.87
CA VAL A 301 -23.20 -3.62 -5.57
C VAL A 301 -22.18 -2.52 -5.23
N LEU A 302 -21.38 -2.12 -6.23
CA LEU A 302 -20.18 -1.31 -6.05
C LEU A 302 -20.16 0.01 -6.85
N SER A 303 -21.23 0.32 -7.57
CA SER A 303 -21.37 1.54 -8.37
C SER A 303 -22.47 2.44 -7.81
N GLY A 304 -22.09 3.61 -7.29
CA GLY A 304 -23.03 4.59 -6.75
C GLY A 304 -23.88 5.24 -7.85
N SER A 305 -23.29 5.59 -8.99
CA SER A 305 -23.97 6.15 -10.17
C SER A 305 -25.05 5.21 -10.70
N MET A 306 -24.68 3.94 -10.94
CA MET A 306 -25.64 2.94 -11.39
C MET A 306 -26.72 2.65 -10.34
N ASN A 307 -26.37 2.66 -9.05
CA ASN A 307 -27.36 2.48 -7.98
C ASN A 307 -28.41 3.60 -8.01
N TYR A 308 -27.99 4.85 -8.23
CA TYR A 308 -28.90 5.98 -8.38
C TYR A 308 -29.82 5.83 -9.59
N ILE A 309 -29.26 5.60 -10.78
CA ILE A 309 -30.00 5.47 -12.04
C ILE A 309 -31.03 4.31 -11.94
N LEU A 310 -30.58 3.14 -11.47
CA LEU A 310 -31.43 1.96 -11.35
C LEU A 310 -32.49 2.09 -10.24
N ASN A 311 -32.24 2.87 -9.18
CA ASN A 311 -33.27 3.21 -8.19
C ASN A 311 -34.38 4.07 -8.79
N LYS A 312 -34.02 5.10 -9.58
CA LYS A 312 -34.99 5.97 -10.27
C LYS A 312 -35.84 5.18 -11.27
N LEU A 313 -35.20 4.36 -12.08
CA LEU A 313 -35.91 3.46 -12.99
C LEU A 313 -36.87 2.51 -12.24
N SER A 314 -36.38 1.92 -11.12
CA SER A 314 -37.17 0.99 -10.32
C SER A 314 -38.33 1.62 -9.55
N SER A 315 -38.35 2.96 -9.38
CA SER A 315 -39.50 3.67 -8.80
C SER A 315 -40.68 3.79 -9.79
N GLY A 316 -40.42 3.64 -11.09
CA GLY A 316 -41.37 3.85 -12.16
C GLY A 316 -41.71 5.32 -12.40
N GLU A 317 -40.97 6.26 -11.79
CA GLU A 317 -41.22 7.71 -11.91
C GLU A 317 -40.53 8.32 -13.13
N SER A 318 -39.49 7.65 -13.67
CA SER A 318 -38.72 8.12 -14.81
C SER A 318 -38.30 6.98 -15.72
N SER A 319 -38.10 7.28 -17.00
CA SER A 319 -37.44 6.36 -17.93
C SER A 319 -35.94 6.22 -17.61
N PHE A 320 -35.29 5.27 -18.26
CA PHE A 320 -33.84 5.09 -18.08
C PHE A 320 -33.04 6.32 -18.52
N TYR A 321 -33.43 6.91 -19.69
CA TYR A 321 -32.74 8.10 -20.20
C TYR A 321 -32.93 9.33 -19.32
N GLU A 322 -34.14 9.55 -18.78
CA GLU A 322 -34.41 10.64 -17.83
C GLU A 322 -33.61 10.47 -16.54
N ALA A 323 -33.53 9.25 -15.98
CA ALA A 323 -32.75 8.95 -14.81
C ALA A 323 -31.25 9.16 -15.05
N LEU A 324 -30.77 8.82 -16.25
CA LEU A 324 -29.36 9.07 -16.65
C LEU A 324 -29.06 10.56 -16.73
N GLN A 325 -29.95 11.35 -17.38
CA GLN A 325 -29.77 12.81 -17.49
C GLN A 325 -29.71 13.46 -16.10
N GLU A 326 -30.65 13.11 -15.23
CA GLU A 326 -30.68 13.63 -13.85
C GLU A 326 -29.37 13.26 -13.11
N ALA A 327 -28.87 12.04 -13.26
CA ALA A 327 -27.61 11.61 -12.64
C ALA A 327 -26.39 12.40 -13.16
N MET A 328 -26.37 12.72 -14.45
CA MET A 328 -25.32 13.56 -15.07
C MET A 328 -25.37 15.01 -14.55
N GLU A 329 -26.56 15.61 -14.50
CA GLU A 329 -26.75 16.97 -14.00
C GLU A 329 -26.38 17.13 -12.52
N LEU A 330 -26.65 16.11 -11.71
CA LEU A 330 -26.30 16.08 -10.29
C LEU A 330 -24.83 15.70 -10.05
N GLY A 331 -24.08 15.36 -11.10
CA GLY A 331 -22.66 14.97 -11.00
C GLY A 331 -22.45 13.61 -10.32
N PHE A 332 -23.41 12.70 -10.40
CA PHE A 332 -23.29 11.34 -9.89
C PHE A 332 -22.56 10.40 -10.86
N THR A 333 -22.50 10.76 -12.15
CA THR A 333 -21.69 10.03 -13.14
C THR A 333 -20.35 10.70 -13.37
N GLU A 334 -19.41 9.94 -13.92
CA GLU A 334 -18.21 10.51 -14.52
C GLU A 334 -18.59 11.48 -15.67
N PRO A 335 -17.70 12.41 -16.08
CA PRO A 335 -17.94 13.28 -17.21
C PRO A 335 -18.32 12.54 -18.49
N ASP A 336 -17.77 11.35 -18.68
CA ASP A 336 -18.18 10.39 -19.69
C ASP A 336 -18.95 9.23 -19.04
N PRO A 337 -20.30 9.20 -19.10
CA PRO A 337 -21.11 8.20 -18.43
C PRO A 337 -20.93 6.78 -18.99
N ARG A 338 -20.21 6.62 -20.12
CA ARG A 338 -19.84 5.28 -20.62
C ARG A 338 -19.05 4.50 -19.59
N THR A 339 -18.19 5.18 -18.83
CA THR A 339 -17.39 4.55 -17.75
C THR A 339 -18.29 3.88 -16.71
N ASP A 340 -19.40 4.54 -16.35
CA ASP A 340 -20.35 4.03 -15.37
C ASP A 340 -21.28 2.97 -15.97
N LEU A 341 -21.89 3.25 -17.12
CA LEU A 341 -22.89 2.40 -17.73
C LEU A 341 -22.32 1.11 -18.30
N LEU A 342 -21.08 1.15 -18.79
CA LEU A 342 -20.37 -0.06 -19.20
C LEU A 342 -19.71 -0.77 -18.01
N GLY A 343 -19.89 -0.28 -16.77
CA GLY A 343 -19.45 -0.94 -15.55
C GLY A 343 -17.94 -1.09 -15.39
N ILE A 344 -17.14 -0.21 -16.00
CA ILE A 344 -15.66 -0.31 -16.01
C ILE A 344 -15.09 -0.26 -14.58
N ASP A 345 -15.56 0.66 -13.73
CA ASP A 345 -15.11 0.76 -12.34
C ASP A 345 -15.59 -0.45 -11.51
N ALA A 346 -16.83 -0.92 -11.71
CA ALA A 346 -17.35 -2.12 -11.05
C ALA A 346 -16.57 -3.38 -11.45
N LYS A 347 -16.19 -3.47 -12.74
CA LYS A 347 -15.30 -4.53 -13.26
C LYS A 347 -13.95 -4.54 -12.55
N ARG A 348 -13.29 -3.40 -12.45
CA ARG A 348 -12.00 -3.27 -11.72
C ARG A 348 -12.14 -3.69 -10.25
N LYS A 349 -13.20 -3.26 -9.58
CA LYS A 349 -13.43 -3.58 -8.17
C LYS A 349 -13.64 -5.08 -7.95
N ILE A 350 -14.43 -5.76 -8.79
CA ILE A 350 -14.63 -7.21 -8.62
C ILE A 350 -13.37 -8.02 -8.93
N VAL A 351 -12.54 -7.58 -9.88
CA VAL A 351 -11.22 -8.19 -10.14
C VAL A 351 -10.33 -8.09 -8.90
N ILE A 352 -10.30 -6.92 -8.23
CA ILE A 352 -9.55 -6.74 -6.98
C ILE A 352 -10.08 -7.67 -5.89
N LEU A 353 -11.40 -7.75 -5.70
CA LEU A 353 -12.03 -8.65 -4.73
C LEU A 353 -11.67 -10.12 -5.00
N ALA A 354 -11.74 -10.54 -6.26
CA ALA A 354 -11.41 -11.91 -6.67
C ALA A 354 -9.94 -12.24 -6.37
N ARG A 355 -9.01 -11.34 -6.66
CA ARG A 355 -7.58 -11.51 -6.39
C ARG A 355 -7.28 -11.59 -4.89
N GLU A 356 -7.85 -10.71 -4.07
CA GLU A 356 -7.70 -10.77 -2.62
C GLU A 356 -8.37 -12.04 -2.04
N ALA A 357 -9.47 -12.51 -2.64
CA ALA A 357 -10.07 -13.80 -2.30
C ALA A 357 -9.19 -15.01 -2.70
N GLY A 358 -8.18 -14.81 -3.56
CA GLY A 358 -7.20 -15.83 -3.95
C GLY A 358 -7.40 -16.44 -5.34
N TYR A 359 -8.24 -15.81 -6.17
CA TYR A 359 -8.49 -16.26 -7.54
C TYR A 359 -7.67 -15.43 -8.54
N PRO A 360 -6.93 -16.10 -9.47
CA PRO A 360 -6.12 -15.42 -10.48
C PRO A 360 -6.99 -14.92 -11.65
N VAL A 361 -7.72 -13.83 -11.43
CA VAL A 361 -8.66 -13.28 -12.42
C VAL A 361 -8.01 -12.12 -13.17
N GLU A 362 -8.12 -12.12 -14.49
CA GLU A 362 -7.79 -11.00 -15.36
C GLU A 362 -9.03 -10.17 -15.69
N ASN A 363 -8.82 -8.95 -16.20
CA ASN A 363 -9.95 -8.11 -16.60
C ASN A 363 -10.80 -8.74 -17.70
N ASP A 364 -10.18 -9.51 -18.60
CA ASP A 364 -10.87 -10.16 -19.73
C ASP A 364 -11.63 -11.43 -19.32
N ASP A 365 -11.38 -11.95 -18.11
CA ASP A 365 -12.14 -13.09 -17.56
C ASP A 365 -13.52 -12.67 -17.03
N VAL A 366 -13.79 -11.36 -16.92
CA VAL A 366 -15.06 -10.85 -16.41
C VAL A 366 -16.14 -10.91 -17.48
N GLU A 367 -17.10 -11.81 -17.31
CA GLU A 367 -18.29 -11.89 -18.17
C GLU A 367 -19.19 -10.65 -17.93
N MET A 368 -19.27 -9.79 -18.95
CA MET A 368 -20.09 -8.57 -18.92
C MET A 368 -21.41 -8.83 -19.63
N ILE A 369 -22.51 -8.90 -18.90
CA ILE A 369 -23.84 -8.97 -19.51
C ILE A 369 -24.42 -7.56 -19.56
N SER A 370 -24.33 -6.98 -20.76
CA SER A 370 -24.88 -5.65 -20.99
C SER A 370 -26.40 -5.65 -20.93
N PHE A 371 -26.96 -4.66 -20.24
CA PHE A 371 -28.37 -4.33 -20.27
C PHE A 371 -28.71 -3.26 -21.33
N LEU A 372 -27.66 -2.68 -21.94
CA LEU A 372 -27.78 -1.70 -22.99
C LEU A 372 -27.82 -2.40 -24.36
N PRO A 373 -28.52 -1.81 -25.34
CA PRO A 373 -28.53 -2.29 -26.72
C PRO A 373 -27.14 -2.29 -27.35
N ASP A 374 -26.87 -3.21 -28.26
CA ASP A 374 -25.57 -3.33 -28.94
C ASP A 374 -25.15 -2.05 -29.66
N ILE A 375 -26.11 -1.28 -30.19
CA ILE A 375 -25.83 0.00 -30.84
C ILE A 375 -25.22 1.01 -29.85
N ALA A 376 -25.61 0.99 -28.57
CA ALA A 376 -25.06 1.84 -27.55
C ALA A 376 -23.69 1.32 -27.08
N THR A 377 -23.55 0.00 -26.83
CA THR A 377 -22.27 -0.58 -26.37
C THR A 377 -21.16 -0.46 -27.39
N ASN A 378 -21.46 -0.41 -28.69
CA ASN A 378 -20.50 -0.27 -29.78
C ASN A 378 -20.33 1.18 -30.28
N ALA A 379 -20.95 2.16 -29.65
CA ALA A 379 -20.84 3.58 -30.01
C ALA A 379 -19.39 4.08 -29.87
N LYS A 380 -18.89 4.77 -30.91
CA LYS A 380 -17.50 5.23 -30.95
C LYS A 380 -17.28 6.59 -30.27
N SER A 381 -18.31 7.44 -30.24
CA SER A 381 -18.25 8.73 -29.59
C SER A 381 -19.26 8.83 -28.45
N TYR A 382 -19.08 9.84 -27.60
CA TYR A 382 -20.02 10.20 -26.54
C TYR A 382 -21.41 10.53 -27.10
N GLU A 383 -21.44 11.32 -28.17
CA GLU A 383 -22.69 11.76 -28.81
C GLU A 383 -23.48 10.57 -29.38
N GLU A 384 -22.80 9.68 -30.10
CA GLU A 384 -23.38 8.44 -30.61
C GLU A 384 -23.96 7.57 -29.50
N PHE A 385 -23.24 7.46 -28.37
CA PHE A 385 -23.65 6.67 -27.22
C PHE A 385 -24.93 7.23 -26.58
N ILE A 386 -24.95 8.53 -26.29
CA ILE A 386 -26.13 9.20 -25.69
C ILE A 386 -27.36 9.14 -26.63
N GLU A 387 -27.13 9.37 -27.93
CA GLU A 387 -28.20 9.27 -28.93
C GLU A 387 -28.74 7.83 -29.04
N ALA A 388 -27.88 6.84 -29.01
CA ALA A 388 -28.27 5.44 -29.02
C ALA A 388 -29.13 5.07 -27.79
N ILE A 389 -28.76 5.53 -26.60
CA ILE A 389 -29.56 5.32 -25.37
C ILE A 389 -30.91 6.03 -25.49
N LYS A 390 -30.94 7.31 -25.91
CA LYS A 390 -32.15 8.08 -26.06
C LYS A 390 -33.13 7.45 -27.04
N ASN A 391 -32.64 7.00 -28.20
CA ASN A 391 -33.48 6.38 -29.24
C ASN A 391 -34.01 4.98 -28.85
N ASN A 392 -33.35 4.31 -27.89
CA ASN A 392 -33.75 3.00 -27.39
C ASN A 392 -34.29 3.02 -25.94
N ASP A 393 -34.58 4.21 -25.40
CA ASP A 393 -34.99 4.36 -24.00
C ASP A 393 -36.23 3.53 -23.65
N ALA A 394 -37.24 3.55 -24.51
CA ALA A 394 -38.45 2.74 -24.32
C ALA A 394 -38.14 1.24 -24.27
N LEU A 395 -37.20 0.76 -25.09
CA LEU A 395 -36.80 -0.65 -25.11
C LEU A 395 -36.07 -1.01 -23.80
N ILE A 396 -35.13 -0.17 -23.36
CA ILE A 396 -34.37 -0.38 -22.10
C ILE A 396 -35.34 -0.38 -20.92
N THR A 397 -36.21 0.60 -20.84
CA THR A 397 -37.18 0.75 -19.74
C THR A 397 -38.18 -0.41 -19.71
N SER A 398 -38.73 -0.81 -20.84
CA SER A 398 -39.72 -1.90 -20.93
C SER A 398 -39.14 -3.28 -20.60
N SER A 399 -37.84 -3.46 -20.79
CA SER A 399 -37.15 -4.73 -20.44
C SER A 399 -37.32 -5.12 -18.96
N TRP A 400 -37.61 -4.16 -18.10
CA TRP A 400 -37.71 -4.34 -16.65
C TRP A 400 -39.12 -4.09 -16.08
N GLU A 401 -40.11 -3.79 -16.92
CA GLU A 401 -41.45 -3.44 -16.46
C GLU A 401 -42.10 -4.47 -15.55
N ASP A 402 -41.96 -5.75 -15.87
CA ASP A 402 -42.57 -6.82 -15.09
C ASP A 402 -41.94 -6.93 -13.69
N ASP A 403 -40.60 -6.79 -13.58
CA ASP A 403 -39.91 -6.78 -12.30
C ASP A 403 -40.30 -5.54 -11.48
N ILE A 404 -40.36 -4.38 -12.10
CA ILE A 404 -40.76 -3.12 -11.46
C ILE A 404 -42.23 -3.21 -10.97
N ARG A 405 -43.15 -3.74 -11.77
CA ARG A 405 -44.56 -3.98 -11.36
C ARG A 405 -44.68 -4.94 -10.17
N GLN A 406 -43.75 -5.90 -10.04
CA GLN A 406 -43.67 -6.78 -8.90
C GLN A 406 -43.00 -6.12 -7.66
N GLY A 407 -42.66 -4.84 -7.72
CA GLY A 407 -42.04 -4.09 -6.64
C GLY A 407 -40.60 -4.46 -6.37
N LYS A 408 -39.90 -5.09 -7.34
CA LYS A 408 -38.47 -5.38 -7.25
C LYS A 408 -37.64 -4.15 -7.56
N LYS A 409 -36.39 -4.14 -7.07
CA LYS A 409 -35.40 -3.10 -7.37
C LYS A 409 -34.25 -3.65 -8.18
N LEU A 410 -33.85 -2.88 -9.19
CA LEU A 410 -32.75 -3.23 -10.09
C LEU A 410 -31.39 -2.85 -9.47
N ARG A 411 -30.40 -3.69 -9.65
CA ARG A 411 -29.01 -3.47 -9.19
C ARG A 411 -28.01 -3.97 -10.23
N LEU A 412 -26.94 -3.19 -10.43
CA LEU A 412 -25.76 -3.70 -11.14
C LEU A 412 -24.94 -4.53 -10.16
N VAL A 413 -24.92 -5.84 -10.36
CA VAL A 413 -24.29 -6.80 -9.44
C VAL A 413 -23.00 -7.33 -10.03
N SER A 414 -21.94 -7.24 -9.25
CA SER A 414 -20.68 -7.91 -9.49
C SER A 414 -20.68 -9.21 -8.71
N THR A 415 -20.53 -10.34 -9.38
CA THR A 415 -20.52 -11.68 -8.77
C THR A 415 -19.17 -12.35 -9.02
N LEU A 416 -18.54 -12.88 -7.96
CA LEU A 416 -17.50 -13.89 -8.02
C LEU A 416 -18.11 -15.21 -7.52
N ASP A 417 -18.00 -16.29 -8.28
CA ASP A 417 -18.40 -17.63 -7.85
C ASP A 417 -17.30 -18.62 -8.22
N ARG A 418 -16.51 -19.04 -7.21
CA ARG A 418 -15.41 -20.02 -7.36
C ARG A 418 -14.48 -19.71 -8.53
N GLY A 419 -14.09 -18.45 -8.66
CA GLY A 419 -13.17 -17.96 -9.71
C GLY A 419 -13.84 -17.50 -11.00
N LYS A 420 -15.14 -17.71 -11.19
CA LYS A 420 -15.90 -17.12 -12.29
C LYS A 420 -16.41 -15.75 -11.89
N VAL A 421 -16.18 -14.78 -12.72
CA VAL A 421 -16.57 -13.39 -12.43
C VAL A 421 -17.56 -12.89 -13.46
N LYS A 422 -18.65 -12.27 -12.98
CA LYS A 422 -19.74 -11.78 -13.81
C LYS A 422 -20.23 -10.40 -13.34
N LEU A 423 -20.59 -9.56 -14.28
CA LEU A 423 -21.24 -8.27 -14.03
C LEU A 423 -22.54 -8.18 -14.82
N GLU A 424 -23.66 -7.99 -14.15
CA GLU A 424 -24.99 -7.94 -14.76
C GLU A 424 -26.00 -7.13 -13.94
N VAL A 425 -27.03 -6.61 -14.59
CA VAL A 425 -28.19 -6.02 -13.88
C VAL A 425 -29.15 -7.12 -13.48
N LYS A 426 -29.62 -7.09 -12.23
CA LYS A 426 -30.59 -8.03 -11.66
C LYS A 426 -31.69 -7.30 -10.87
N ALA A 427 -32.86 -7.91 -10.82
CA ALA A 427 -34.00 -7.46 -10.04
C ALA A 427 -34.10 -8.22 -8.70
N PHE A 428 -34.28 -7.49 -7.60
CA PHE A 428 -34.29 -8.07 -6.24
C PHE A 428 -35.59 -7.75 -5.49
N PRO A 429 -36.20 -8.74 -4.83
CA PRO A 429 -37.39 -8.55 -3.99
C PRO A 429 -37.01 -7.86 -2.68
N LYS A 430 -38.05 -7.42 -1.94
CA LYS A 430 -37.89 -6.61 -0.71
C LYS A 430 -37.08 -7.29 0.40
N GLU A 431 -37.09 -8.60 0.46
CA GLU A 431 -36.39 -9.39 1.46
C GLU A 431 -34.87 -9.50 1.22
N HIS A 432 -34.42 -9.18 0.01
CA HIS A 432 -33.01 -9.31 -0.36
C HIS A 432 -32.19 -8.13 0.20
N PRO A 433 -30.97 -8.35 0.72
CA PRO A 433 -30.12 -7.29 1.26
C PRO A 433 -29.83 -6.14 0.29
N PHE A 434 -29.85 -6.40 -1.01
CA PHE A 434 -29.61 -5.38 -2.05
C PHE A 434 -30.80 -4.44 -2.29
N TYR A 435 -32.00 -4.79 -1.82
CA TYR A 435 -33.19 -4.00 -2.06
C TYR A 435 -33.09 -2.60 -1.44
N GLY A 436 -32.66 -2.52 -0.19
CA GLY A 436 -32.61 -1.30 0.62
C GLY A 436 -31.34 -0.46 0.42
N LEU A 437 -30.69 -0.53 -0.76
CA LEU A 437 -29.57 0.36 -1.08
C LEU A 437 -30.07 1.70 -1.54
N ASP A 438 -29.46 2.75 -1.00
CA ASP A 438 -29.81 4.13 -1.31
C ASP A 438 -28.56 4.92 -1.70
N LYS A 439 -28.75 5.98 -2.49
CA LYS A 439 -27.66 6.89 -2.93
C LYS A 439 -26.42 6.14 -3.43
N ALA A 440 -25.24 6.49 -2.87
CA ALA A 440 -23.95 5.91 -3.22
C ALA A 440 -23.55 4.72 -2.32
N ASP A 441 -24.51 4.10 -1.64
CA ASP A 441 -24.22 2.94 -0.77
C ASP A 441 -23.62 1.78 -1.56
N ASN A 442 -22.58 1.20 -1.01
CA ASN A 442 -22.05 -0.07 -1.46
C ASN A 442 -22.42 -1.19 -0.48
N ILE A 443 -22.57 -2.38 -1.02
CA ILE A 443 -22.79 -3.60 -0.23
C ILE A 443 -22.03 -4.75 -0.83
N VAL A 444 -21.42 -5.55 0.03
CA VAL A 444 -20.72 -6.78 -0.33
C VAL A 444 -21.23 -7.92 0.55
N LEU A 445 -21.66 -8.99 -0.07
CA LEU A 445 -22.02 -10.25 0.57
C LEU A 445 -20.88 -11.23 0.36
N LEU A 446 -20.26 -11.70 1.43
CA LEU A 446 -19.20 -12.71 1.39
C LEU A 446 -19.76 -14.05 1.86
N GLN A 447 -19.86 -14.99 0.95
CA GLN A 447 -20.21 -16.37 1.26
C GLN A 447 -18.91 -17.18 1.32
N THR A 448 -18.65 -17.75 2.49
CA THR A 448 -17.39 -18.44 2.78
C THR A 448 -17.68 -19.86 3.26
N ARG A 449 -16.63 -20.62 3.55
CA ARG A 449 -16.77 -21.93 4.16
C ARG A 449 -17.52 -21.87 5.52
N TRP A 450 -17.28 -20.81 6.32
CA TRP A 450 -17.88 -20.65 7.65
C TRP A 450 -19.20 -19.86 7.62
N TYR A 451 -19.32 -18.90 6.71
CA TYR A 451 -20.51 -18.07 6.51
C TYR A 451 -21.26 -18.53 5.25
N ASN A 452 -21.68 -19.81 5.24
CA ASN A 452 -22.29 -20.43 4.05
C ASN A 452 -23.81 -20.22 4.00
N GLU A 453 -24.52 -20.42 5.12
CA GLU A 453 -25.98 -20.24 5.18
C GLU A 453 -26.38 -18.76 5.23
N LEU A 454 -25.67 -18.00 6.07
CA LEU A 454 -25.83 -16.56 6.18
C LEU A 454 -24.53 -15.88 5.76
N PRO A 455 -24.49 -15.19 4.61
CA PRO A 455 -23.30 -14.50 4.16
C PRO A 455 -22.94 -13.35 5.11
N LEU A 456 -21.65 -13.09 5.26
CA LEU A 456 -21.18 -11.90 5.93
C LEU A 456 -21.52 -10.67 5.07
N VAL A 457 -22.18 -9.68 5.68
CA VAL A 457 -22.66 -8.47 4.98
C VAL A 457 -21.83 -7.27 5.41
N ILE A 458 -21.23 -6.57 4.46
CA ILE A 458 -20.56 -5.29 4.67
C ILE A 458 -21.31 -4.24 3.85
N LYS A 459 -21.89 -3.24 4.52
CA LYS A 459 -22.68 -2.18 3.87
C LYS A 459 -22.31 -0.81 4.44
N GLY A 460 -22.27 0.19 3.58
CA GLY A 460 -22.08 1.59 3.98
C GLY A 460 -21.77 2.49 2.77
N ALA A 461 -21.30 3.70 3.06
CA ALA A 461 -20.94 4.68 2.03
C ALA A 461 -19.78 4.14 1.17
N GLY A 462 -20.00 3.99 -0.12
CA GLY A 462 -19.02 3.44 -1.08
C GLY A 462 -18.20 4.49 -1.82
N ALA A 463 -18.40 5.78 -1.50
CA ALA A 463 -17.70 6.92 -2.08
C ALA A 463 -17.68 8.09 -1.09
N GLY A 464 -16.78 9.03 -1.31
CA GLY A 464 -16.59 10.24 -0.51
C GLY A 464 -15.12 10.47 -0.17
N ALA A 465 -14.67 11.72 -0.26
CA ALA A 465 -13.27 12.05 -0.01
C ALA A 465 -12.86 11.75 1.44
N ASP A 466 -13.74 12.09 2.40
CA ASP A 466 -13.49 11.89 3.83
C ASP A 466 -13.40 10.41 4.18
N VAL A 467 -14.34 9.60 3.70
CA VAL A 467 -14.38 8.14 3.95
C VAL A 467 -13.19 7.46 3.28
N THR A 468 -12.82 7.89 2.07
CA THR A 468 -11.65 7.35 1.37
C THR A 468 -10.36 7.74 2.10
N ALA A 469 -10.21 8.99 2.51
CA ALA A 469 -9.04 9.45 3.27
C ALA A 469 -8.88 8.68 4.60
N SER A 470 -9.98 8.45 5.31
CA SER A 470 -10.01 7.62 6.52
C SER A 470 -9.56 6.18 6.25
N GLY A 471 -10.01 5.57 5.14
CA GLY A 471 -9.58 4.23 4.76
C GLY A 471 -8.10 4.15 4.38
N VAL A 472 -7.55 5.15 3.68
CA VAL A 472 -6.10 5.24 3.41
C VAL A 472 -5.31 5.39 4.71
N LEU A 473 -5.80 6.20 5.65
CA LEU A 473 -5.17 6.35 6.96
C LEU A 473 -5.19 5.03 7.74
N ASN A 474 -6.29 4.27 7.66
CA ASN A 474 -6.36 2.94 8.27
C ASN A 474 -5.29 1.98 7.68
N ASP A 475 -5.08 1.99 6.37
CA ASP A 475 -3.99 1.23 5.73
C ASP A 475 -2.62 1.67 6.28
N VAL A 476 -2.38 2.97 6.46
CA VAL A 476 -1.15 3.48 7.08
C VAL A 476 -1.00 2.97 8.52
N PHE A 477 -2.07 2.96 9.31
CA PHE A 477 -2.06 2.39 10.66
C PHE A 477 -1.75 0.90 10.68
N GLU A 478 -2.38 0.11 9.80
CA GLU A 478 -2.12 -1.33 9.66
C GLU A 478 -0.63 -1.59 9.36
N ILE A 479 -0.03 -0.82 8.44
CA ILE A 479 1.39 -0.88 8.13
C ILE A 479 2.26 -0.62 9.38
N VAL A 480 1.93 0.41 10.14
CA VAL A 480 2.73 0.81 11.31
C VAL A 480 2.63 -0.20 12.44
N GLN A 481 1.46 -0.82 12.65
CA GLN A 481 1.25 -1.83 13.67
C GLN A 481 1.95 -3.16 13.35
N HIS A 482 2.04 -3.54 12.08
CA HIS A 482 2.76 -4.76 11.68
C HIS A 482 4.28 -4.61 11.72
N ASN A 483 4.79 -3.39 11.72
CA ASN A 483 6.22 -3.08 11.87
C ASN A 483 6.62 -2.84 13.35
N ALA A 484 5.73 -3.13 14.30
CA ALA A 484 5.95 -2.94 15.74
C ALA A 484 6.55 -4.20 16.42
#